data_f657de6a437948612028dcd528e733f3
#
_entry.id   f657de6a437948612028dcd528e733f3
#
_cell.length_a   1.000
_cell.length_b   1.000
_cell.length_c   1.000
_cell.angle_alpha   90.00
_cell.angle_beta   90.00
_cell.angle_gamma   90.00
#
_symmetry.space_group_name_H-M   'P 1'
#
loop_
_entity.id
_entity.type
_entity.pdbx_description
1 polymer ?
#
loop_
_entity_poly.entity_id
_entity_poly.type
_entity_poly.pdbx_seq_one_letter_code
_entity_poly.pdbx_strand_id
1 'polypeptide(L)'
;MLDADQMKVKTGDLGERLVARYFRARGLHVEESIDLFDQKKDMVIDEKHTCEVKTQQLWHKENAFTIKPGQVAKCRDVDILIFVETPSKYNGNVVNLYEFPKDKRQTRSLRTRDGRTMHLYSKENARLLDTISDPVIVDQFNRYTLSTWR
;
A
#
# COMPACT_ATOMS: atom_id res chain seq x y z
N MET A 1 3.66 0.03 -24.55
CA MET A 1 4.25 -0.52 -23.29
C MET A 1 4.30 0.58 -22.24
N LEU A 2 3.92 0.25 -21.02
CA LEU A 2 3.94 1.19 -19.92
C LEU A 2 5.36 1.36 -19.38
N ASP A 3 5.75 2.60 -19.02
CA ASP A 3 6.99 2.85 -18.32
C ASP A 3 6.83 2.57 -16.81
N ALA A 4 7.94 2.67 -16.06
CA ALA A 4 7.94 2.35 -14.62
C ALA A 4 6.99 3.23 -13.81
N ASP A 5 6.88 4.52 -14.14
CA ASP A 5 5.99 5.43 -13.42
C ASP A 5 4.53 5.11 -13.71
N GLN A 6 4.20 4.80 -14.98
CA GLN A 6 2.86 4.37 -15.35
C GLN A 6 2.48 3.05 -14.67
N MET A 7 3.41 2.11 -14.54
CA MET A 7 3.20 0.86 -13.81
C MET A 7 2.88 1.12 -12.34
N LYS A 8 3.59 2.05 -11.69
CA LYS A 8 3.33 2.42 -10.29
C LYS A 8 1.93 3.00 -10.12
N VAL A 9 1.49 3.87 -11.04
CA VAL A 9 0.15 4.45 -11.00
C VAL A 9 -0.91 3.36 -11.10
N LYS A 10 -0.75 2.42 -12.05
CA LYS A 10 -1.68 1.29 -12.22
C LYS A 10 -1.71 0.38 -11.00
N THR A 11 -0.56 0.08 -10.43
CA THR A 11 -0.47 -0.73 -9.21
C THR A 11 -1.17 -0.03 -8.05
N GLY A 12 -0.97 1.27 -7.90
CA GLY A 12 -1.65 2.08 -6.88
C GLY A 12 -3.16 2.04 -7.03
N ASP A 13 -3.66 2.22 -8.26
CA ASP A 13 -5.10 2.17 -8.53
C ASP A 13 -5.70 0.80 -8.16
N LEU A 14 -5.02 -0.28 -8.50
CA LEU A 14 -5.46 -1.63 -8.13
C LEU A 14 -5.53 -1.81 -6.62
N GLY A 15 -4.51 -1.33 -5.90
CA GLY A 15 -4.46 -1.40 -4.45
C GLY A 15 -5.62 -0.64 -3.80
N GLU A 16 -5.87 0.58 -4.25
CA GLU A 16 -6.97 1.39 -3.74
C GLU A 16 -8.33 0.73 -3.97
N ARG A 17 -8.57 0.19 -5.17
CA ARG A 17 -9.80 -0.51 -5.49
C ARG A 17 -10.00 -1.73 -4.60
N LEU A 18 -8.93 -2.46 -4.35
CA LEU A 18 -8.98 -3.65 -3.52
C LEU A 18 -9.33 -3.31 -2.08
N VAL A 19 -8.75 -2.24 -1.54
CA VAL A 19 -9.06 -1.75 -0.19
C VAL A 19 -10.49 -1.24 -0.10
N ALA A 20 -10.97 -0.49 -1.09
CA ALA A 20 -12.35 -0.05 -1.14
C ALA A 20 -13.32 -1.23 -1.13
N ARG A 21 -13.04 -2.25 -1.92
CA ARG A 21 -13.83 -3.49 -1.96
C ARG A 21 -13.83 -4.19 -0.60
N TYR A 22 -12.67 -4.25 0.06
CA TYR A 22 -12.55 -4.84 1.39
C TYR A 22 -13.50 -4.19 2.39
N PHE A 23 -13.52 -2.86 2.45
CA PHE A 23 -14.37 -2.13 3.39
C PHE A 23 -15.86 -2.23 2.99
N ARG A 24 -16.17 -2.11 1.69
CA ARG A 24 -17.56 -2.24 1.22
C ARG A 24 -18.14 -3.62 1.51
N ALA A 25 -17.35 -4.67 1.39
CA ALA A 25 -17.78 -6.02 1.72
C ALA A 25 -18.15 -6.18 3.20
N ARG A 26 -17.67 -5.28 4.05
CA ARG A 26 -18.00 -5.25 5.49
C ARG A 26 -19.12 -4.27 5.82
N GLY A 27 -19.80 -3.77 4.81
CA GLY A 27 -20.95 -2.88 4.99
C GLY A 27 -20.61 -1.43 5.23
N LEU A 28 -19.35 -1.03 5.02
CA LEU A 28 -18.92 0.34 5.21
C LEU A 28 -19.07 1.15 3.92
N HIS A 29 -19.44 2.41 4.07
CA HIS A 29 -19.49 3.34 2.95
C HIS A 29 -18.07 3.81 2.62
N VAL A 30 -17.71 3.80 1.33
CA VAL A 30 -16.37 4.21 0.88
C VAL A 30 -16.51 5.24 -0.22
N GLU A 31 -15.90 6.41 0.01
CA GLU A 31 -15.73 7.43 -1.01
C GLU A 31 -14.28 7.44 -1.46
N GLU A 32 -14.06 7.23 -2.75
CA GLU A 32 -12.73 7.34 -3.36
C GLU A 32 -12.58 8.71 -3.99
N SER A 33 -11.39 9.29 -3.86
CA SER A 33 -11.09 10.55 -4.55
C SER A 33 -11.02 10.30 -6.05
N ILE A 34 -11.82 11.04 -6.81
CA ILE A 34 -11.77 11.03 -8.28
C ILE A 34 -10.93 12.18 -8.83
N ASP A 35 -10.42 13.04 -7.98
CA ASP A 35 -9.54 14.12 -8.37
C ASP A 35 -8.10 13.64 -8.38
N LEU A 36 -7.56 13.39 -9.59
CA LEU A 36 -6.19 12.93 -9.79
C LEU A 36 -5.15 13.93 -9.26
N PHE A 37 -5.55 15.19 -9.04
CA PHE A 37 -4.68 16.24 -8.56
C PHE A 37 -4.82 16.48 -7.06
N ASP A 38 -5.80 15.85 -6.41
CA ASP A 38 -5.99 15.98 -4.96
C ASP A 38 -5.09 14.99 -4.23
N GLN A 39 -3.88 15.44 -3.92
CA GLN A 39 -2.90 14.65 -3.19
C GLN A 39 -3.24 14.45 -1.72
N LYS A 40 -4.32 15.07 -1.23
CA LYS A 40 -4.67 15.04 0.20
C LYS A 40 -5.70 13.99 0.54
N LYS A 41 -6.42 13.45 -0.44
CA LYS A 41 -7.52 12.51 -0.20
C LYS A 41 -7.32 11.25 -1.01
N ASP A 42 -7.08 10.15 -0.33
CA ASP A 42 -7.10 8.85 -0.99
C ASP A 42 -8.48 8.23 -0.85
N MET A 43 -9.00 8.18 0.36
CA MET A 43 -10.26 7.47 0.62
C MET A 43 -10.88 7.97 1.92
N VAL A 44 -12.21 8.00 1.98
CA VAL A 44 -12.94 8.31 3.22
C VAL A 44 -13.90 7.16 3.52
N ILE A 45 -13.78 6.61 4.71
CA ILE A 45 -14.58 5.48 5.18
C ILE A 45 -15.66 6.01 6.14
N ASP A 46 -16.93 5.64 5.87
CA ASP A 46 -18.10 6.04 6.66
C ASP A 46 -18.17 7.57 6.88
N GLU A 47 -17.82 8.33 5.83
CA GLU A 47 -17.92 9.79 5.79
C GLU A 47 -17.05 10.53 6.80
N LYS A 48 -16.28 9.82 7.63
CA LYS A 48 -15.51 10.46 8.71
C LYS A 48 -14.07 9.97 8.91
N HIS A 49 -13.71 8.81 8.40
CA HIS A 49 -12.37 8.25 8.60
C HIS A 49 -11.52 8.37 7.34
N THR A 50 -10.45 9.14 7.41
CA THR A 50 -9.50 9.23 6.31
C THR A 50 -8.68 7.94 6.22
N CYS A 51 -8.44 7.48 4.99
CA CYS A 51 -7.68 6.26 4.74
C CYS A 51 -6.61 6.53 3.69
N GLU A 52 -5.37 6.25 4.04
CA GLU A 52 -4.24 6.27 3.11
C GLU A 52 -3.91 4.85 2.71
N VAL A 53 -3.81 4.62 1.40
CA VAL A 53 -3.46 3.31 0.85
C VAL A 53 -2.13 3.44 0.12
N LYS A 54 -1.17 2.61 0.51
CA LYS A 54 0.12 2.48 -0.17
C LYS A 54 0.20 1.07 -0.74
N THR A 55 0.62 0.94 -1.99
CA THR A 55 0.71 -0.35 -2.68
C THR A 55 2.14 -0.55 -3.14
N GLN A 56 2.78 -1.59 -2.67
CA GLN A 56 4.18 -1.87 -3.00
C GLN A 56 4.56 -3.30 -2.67
N GLN A 57 5.69 -3.75 -3.22
CA GLN A 57 6.33 -4.97 -2.77
C GLN A 57 6.98 -4.73 -1.41
N LEU A 58 6.87 -5.70 -0.52
CA LEU A 58 7.60 -5.66 0.75
C LEU A 58 9.10 -5.70 0.46
N TRP A 59 9.87 -4.86 1.15
CA TRP A 59 11.32 -4.97 1.13
C TRP A 59 11.70 -6.16 2.02
N HIS A 60 11.89 -7.30 1.38
CA HIS A 60 12.05 -8.59 2.07
C HIS A 60 13.24 -8.60 3.04
N LYS A 61 14.37 -8.07 2.60
CA LYS A 61 15.60 -8.03 3.43
C LYS A 61 15.37 -7.29 4.75
N GLU A 62 14.59 -6.23 4.71
CA GLU A 62 14.31 -5.40 5.88
C GLU A 62 13.01 -5.77 6.59
N ASN A 63 12.23 -6.66 6.00
CA ASN A 63 10.89 -7.03 6.47
C ASN A 63 10.04 -5.79 6.75
N ALA A 64 10.02 -4.86 5.81
CA ALA A 64 9.40 -3.56 6.00
C ALA A 64 8.85 -3.00 4.71
N PHE A 65 7.85 -2.13 4.84
CA PHE A 65 7.39 -1.25 3.77
C PHE A 65 8.16 0.06 3.84
N THR A 66 8.27 0.74 2.70
CA THR A 66 9.04 1.97 2.59
C THR A 66 8.14 3.15 2.25
N ILE A 67 8.46 4.31 2.79
CA ILE A 67 7.85 5.57 2.36
C ILE A 67 8.91 6.66 2.25
N LYS A 68 8.63 7.64 1.39
CA LYS A 68 9.47 8.81 1.24
C LYS A 68 9.30 9.74 2.45
N PRO A 69 10.33 10.52 2.83
CA PRO A 69 10.25 11.42 3.98
C PRO A 69 9.03 12.36 3.95
N GLY A 70 8.68 12.89 2.77
CA GLY A 70 7.55 13.79 2.61
C GLY A 70 6.17 13.17 2.86
N GLN A 71 6.07 11.85 2.99
CA GLN A 71 4.82 11.14 3.23
C GLN A 71 4.65 10.71 4.70
N VAL A 72 5.68 10.85 5.52
CA VAL A 72 5.66 10.35 6.91
C VAL A 72 4.55 10.99 7.73
N ALA A 73 4.42 12.31 7.67
CA ALA A 73 3.40 13.02 8.45
C ALA A 73 1.98 12.60 8.03
N LYS A 74 1.73 12.50 6.74
CA LYS A 74 0.42 12.09 6.22
C LYS A 74 0.06 10.68 6.71
N CYS A 75 0.98 9.74 6.59
CA CYS A 75 0.75 8.35 7.01
C CYS A 75 0.58 8.23 8.52
N ARG A 76 1.29 9.06 9.30
CA ARG A 76 1.13 9.08 10.75
C ARG A 76 -0.25 9.57 11.18
N ASP A 77 -0.77 10.58 10.48
CA ASP A 77 -1.92 11.35 10.95
C ASP A 77 -3.27 10.85 10.41
N VAL A 78 -3.31 10.10 9.31
CA VAL A 78 -4.57 9.56 8.79
C VAL A 78 -5.21 8.60 9.81
N ASP A 79 -6.53 8.46 9.73
CA ASP A 79 -7.24 7.58 10.64
C ASP A 79 -6.91 6.11 10.37
N ILE A 80 -6.84 5.73 9.09
CA ILE A 80 -6.57 4.35 8.67
C ILE A 80 -5.39 4.35 7.70
N LEU A 81 -4.38 3.55 8.00
CA LEU A 81 -3.21 3.37 7.13
C LEU A 81 -3.14 1.92 6.68
N ILE A 82 -3.28 1.71 5.36
CA ILE A 82 -3.26 0.38 4.75
C ILE A 82 -2.07 0.29 3.78
N PHE A 83 -1.29 -0.77 3.93
CA PHE A 83 -0.31 -1.17 2.92
C PHE A 83 -0.81 -2.42 2.21
N VAL A 84 -0.84 -2.35 0.89
CA VAL A 84 -1.15 -3.49 0.03
C VAL A 84 0.18 -4.07 -0.43
N GLU A 85 0.48 -5.27 0.04
CA GLU A 85 1.68 -5.99 -0.39
C GLU A 85 1.40 -6.70 -1.69
N THR A 86 2.17 -6.35 -2.74
CA THR A 86 2.01 -6.95 -4.06
C THR A 86 2.57 -8.37 -4.08
N PRO A 87 2.11 -9.21 -5.02
CA PRO A 87 2.61 -10.58 -5.12
C PRO A 87 4.11 -10.64 -5.39
N SER A 88 4.79 -11.58 -4.78
CA SER A 88 6.21 -11.83 -5.01
C SER A 88 6.54 -13.30 -4.74
N LYS A 89 7.73 -13.70 -5.15
CA LYS A 89 8.23 -15.05 -4.85
C LYS A 89 8.44 -15.28 -3.34
N TYR A 90 8.51 -14.20 -2.55
CA TYR A 90 8.76 -14.30 -1.10
C TYR A 90 7.49 -14.45 -0.28
N ASN A 91 6.32 -14.13 -0.83
CA ASN A 91 5.06 -14.20 -0.09
C ASN A 91 4.08 -15.25 -0.64
N GLY A 92 4.53 -16.13 -1.53
CA GLY A 92 3.68 -17.16 -2.13
C GLY A 92 2.82 -16.64 -3.28
N ASN A 93 3.19 -15.52 -3.89
CA ASN A 93 2.49 -14.94 -5.04
C ASN A 93 1.03 -14.59 -4.71
N VAL A 94 0.82 -13.90 -3.58
CA VAL A 94 -0.48 -13.46 -3.11
C VAL A 94 -0.46 -11.94 -2.85
N VAL A 95 -1.66 -11.36 -2.71
CA VAL A 95 -1.81 -9.95 -2.28
C VAL A 95 -2.22 -9.95 -0.82
N ASN A 96 -1.50 -9.22 0.01
CA ASN A 96 -1.83 -9.07 1.42
C ASN A 96 -2.24 -7.64 1.73
N LEU A 97 -3.30 -7.48 2.53
CA LEU A 97 -3.72 -6.18 3.06
C LEU A 97 -3.27 -6.07 4.52
N TYR A 98 -2.45 -5.06 4.82
CA TYR A 98 -1.96 -4.81 6.17
C TYR A 98 -2.43 -3.45 6.65
N GLU A 99 -2.91 -3.40 7.89
CA GLU A 99 -3.22 -2.14 8.57
C GLU A 99 -2.15 -1.86 9.62
N PHE A 100 -1.69 -0.59 9.68
CA PHE A 100 -0.85 -0.12 10.78
C PHE A 100 -1.72 0.67 11.75
N PRO A 101 -2.02 0.12 12.95
CA PRO A 101 -2.74 0.86 13.98
C PRO A 101 -2.01 2.15 14.34
N LYS A 102 -2.73 3.18 14.79
CA LYS A 102 -2.14 4.50 15.07
C LYS A 102 -0.95 4.47 16.01
N ASP A 103 -0.98 3.60 17.01
CA ASP A 103 0.10 3.45 17.98
C ASP A 103 1.28 2.60 17.48
N LYS A 104 1.19 2.08 16.26
CA LYS A 104 2.20 1.21 15.64
C LYS A 104 2.81 1.79 14.38
N ARG A 105 2.79 3.12 14.23
CA ARG A 105 3.26 3.80 13.01
C ARG A 105 4.63 4.45 13.19
N GLN A 106 5.44 3.96 14.10
CA GLN A 106 6.82 4.40 14.24
C GLN A 106 7.63 3.92 13.04
N THR A 107 8.45 4.80 12.51
CA THR A 107 9.34 4.47 11.41
C THR A 107 10.79 4.46 11.88
N ARG A 108 11.63 3.69 11.19
CA ARG A 108 13.07 3.81 11.29
C ARG A 108 13.62 4.34 9.98
N SER A 109 14.65 5.15 10.05
CA SER A 109 15.28 5.73 8.87
C SER A 109 16.37 4.82 8.33
N LEU A 110 16.47 4.76 7.00
CA LEU A 110 17.55 4.07 6.32
C LEU A 110 18.07 4.95 5.19
N ARG A 111 19.40 5.07 5.10
CA ARG A 111 20.03 5.77 3.99
C ARG A 111 20.39 4.77 2.91
N THR A 112 19.90 4.99 1.69
CA THR A 112 20.21 4.14 0.54
C THR A 112 21.61 4.43 0.00
N ARG A 113 22.12 3.53 -0.85
CA ARG A 113 23.45 3.70 -1.46
C ARG A 113 23.59 4.98 -2.27
N ASP A 114 22.49 5.42 -2.91
CA ASP A 114 22.47 6.65 -3.70
C ASP A 114 22.25 7.92 -2.85
N GLY A 115 22.31 7.80 -1.52
CA GLY A 115 22.24 8.93 -0.60
C GLY A 115 20.83 9.39 -0.24
N ARG A 116 19.78 8.70 -0.70
CA ARG A 116 18.42 9.03 -0.32
C ARG A 116 18.08 8.47 1.05
N THR A 117 17.21 9.18 1.79
CA THR A 117 16.66 8.68 3.04
C THR A 117 15.30 8.07 2.78
N MET A 118 15.10 6.86 3.30
CA MET A 118 13.81 6.18 3.29
C MET A 118 13.37 5.95 4.73
N HIS A 119 12.06 5.98 4.96
CA HIS A 119 11.48 5.60 6.24
C HIS A 119 10.83 4.24 6.09
N LEU A 120 11.02 3.39 7.09
CA LEU A 120 10.59 2.01 7.06
C LEU A 120 9.53 1.76 8.12
N TYR A 121 8.43 1.12 7.70
CA TYR A 121 7.42 0.57 8.59
C TYR A 121 7.66 -0.93 8.71
N SER A 122 8.04 -1.40 9.90
CA SER A 122 8.26 -2.83 10.14
C SER A 122 6.96 -3.61 10.00
N LYS A 123 6.97 -4.65 9.17
CA LYS A 123 5.78 -5.47 8.93
C LYS A 123 5.24 -6.11 10.21
N GLU A 124 6.10 -6.41 11.17
CA GLU A 124 5.70 -7.01 12.45
C GLU A 124 4.75 -6.12 13.26
N ASN A 125 4.73 -4.81 12.99
CA ASN A 125 3.82 -3.87 13.64
C ASN A 125 2.47 -3.78 12.93
N ALA A 126 2.32 -4.43 11.79
CA ALA A 126 1.11 -4.42 11.00
C ALA A 126 0.16 -5.54 11.41
N ARG A 127 -1.13 -5.28 11.20
CA ARG A 127 -2.17 -6.30 11.35
C ARG A 127 -2.59 -6.77 9.95
N LEU A 128 -2.52 -8.07 9.72
CA LEU A 128 -3.00 -8.65 8.46
C LEU A 128 -4.53 -8.63 8.45
N LEU A 129 -5.11 -7.95 7.47
CA LEU A 129 -6.56 -7.87 7.31
C LEU A 129 -7.09 -8.97 6.40
N ASP A 130 -6.37 -9.25 5.32
CA ASP A 130 -6.81 -10.22 4.32
C ASP A 130 -5.64 -10.67 3.45
N THR A 131 -5.75 -11.88 2.94
CA THR A 131 -4.83 -12.45 1.94
C THR A 131 -5.66 -12.88 0.73
N ILE A 132 -5.28 -12.37 -0.43
CA ILE A 132 -6.01 -12.62 -1.67
C ILE A 132 -5.15 -13.48 -2.59
N SER A 133 -5.63 -14.69 -2.89
CA SER A 133 -4.96 -15.64 -3.77
C SER A 133 -5.71 -15.85 -5.09
N ASP A 134 -6.81 -15.14 -5.33
CA ASP A 134 -7.58 -15.23 -6.56
C ASP A 134 -6.65 -14.97 -7.76
N PRO A 135 -6.48 -15.94 -8.70
CA PRO A 135 -5.55 -15.78 -9.80
C PRO A 135 -5.82 -14.57 -10.68
N VAL A 136 -7.07 -14.18 -10.87
CA VAL A 136 -7.42 -13.02 -11.69
C VAL A 136 -6.87 -11.73 -11.05
N ILE A 137 -7.04 -11.59 -9.75
CA ILE A 137 -6.55 -10.41 -9.02
C ILE A 137 -5.02 -10.42 -8.96
N VAL A 138 -4.42 -11.55 -8.62
CA VAL A 138 -2.96 -11.69 -8.55
C VAL A 138 -2.33 -11.37 -9.90
N ASP A 139 -2.90 -11.87 -11.00
CA ASP A 139 -2.38 -11.61 -12.34
C ASP A 139 -2.46 -10.13 -12.73
N GLN A 140 -3.49 -9.43 -12.28
CA GLN A 140 -3.58 -7.98 -12.51
C GLN A 140 -2.41 -7.23 -11.89
N PHE A 141 -2.05 -7.56 -10.65
CA PHE A 141 -0.89 -6.96 -10.00
C PHE A 141 0.41 -7.35 -10.71
N ASN A 142 0.56 -8.60 -11.11
CA ASN A 142 1.78 -9.08 -11.76
C ASN A 142 2.04 -8.42 -13.12
N ARG A 143 1.00 -7.97 -13.82
CA ARG A 143 1.14 -7.24 -15.09
C ARG A 143 1.90 -5.94 -14.94
N TYR A 144 1.81 -5.31 -13.79
CA TYR A 144 2.39 -3.99 -13.54
C TYR A 144 3.59 -4.04 -12.61
N THR A 145 4.11 -5.23 -12.34
CA THR A 145 5.30 -5.43 -11.52
C THR A 145 6.49 -5.75 -12.42
N LEU A 146 7.63 -5.10 -12.16
CA LEU A 146 8.85 -5.40 -12.90
C LEU A 146 9.25 -6.85 -12.67
N SER A 147 9.67 -7.54 -13.75
CA SER A 147 9.97 -8.97 -13.72
C SER A 147 11.05 -9.35 -12.72
N THR A 148 11.98 -8.45 -12.47
CA THR A 148 13.06 -8.66 -11.49
C THR A 148 12.57 -8.73 -10.04
N TRP A 149 11.35 -8.29 -9.79
CA TRP A 149 10.77 -8.23 -8.44
C TRP A 149 9.79 -9.38 -8.17
N ARG A 150 9.49 -10.16 -9.18
CA ARG A 150 8.54 -11.29 -9.06
C ARG A 150 9.21 -12.58 -8.67
#